data_1243b6fdd1c37872f7d54a76a954d9d3
#
_entry.id   1243b6fdd1c37872f7d54a76a954d9d3
#
_cell.length_a   1.000
_cell.length_b   1.000
_cell.length_c   1.000
_cell.angle_alpha   90.00
_cell.angle_beta   90.00
_cell.angle_gamma   90.00
#
_symmetry.space_group_name_H-M   'P 1'
#
loop_
_entity.id
_entity.type
_entity.pdbx_description
1 polymer ?
#
loop_
_entity_poly.entity_id
_entity_poly.type
_entity_poly.pdbx_seq_one_letter_code
_entity_poly.pdbx_strand_id
1 'polypeptide(L)'
;MALVINDRVKETSTTSGTGTLNLAGASQDFISFVSGVGNGNTTYYCITETGTDKFEVGIGTVTDATPDTLSRDTVISNNLGTTNEIDFGSGEKEVFCTIPAVKAMSPVMNPTTYVVTHNSTLSDDQ
;
A
#
# COMPACT_ATOMS: atom_id res chain seq x y z
N MET A 1 4.04 11.59 14.05
CA MET A 1 3.94 10.72 12.87
C MET A 1 2.89 11.27 11.93
N ALA A 2 3.12 11.16 10.66
CA ALA A 2 2.25 11.71 9.64
C ALA A 2 1.94 10.64 8.60
N LEU A 3 0.83 10.79 7.91
CA LEU A 3 0.53 9.97 6.74
C LEU A 3 1.20 10.64 5.54
N VAL A 4 2.15 9.94 4.94
CA VAL A 4 2.98 10.48 3.85
C VAL A 4 2.88 9.55 2.66
N ILE A 5 2.62 10.10 1.48
CA ILE A 5 2.64 9.37 0.22
C ILE A 5 3.68 10.04 -0.67
N ASN A 6 4.46 9.24 -1.37
CA ASN A 6 5.47 9.80 -2.25
C ASN A 6 5.59 8.93 -3.50
N ASP A 7 6.21 9.50 -4.52
CA ASP A 7 6.38 8.84 -5.81
C ASP A 7 7.55 7.87 -5.78
N ARG A 8 7.42 6.78 -6.49
CA ARG A 8 8.52 5.85 -6.75
C ARG A 8 9.09 5.23 -5.48
N VAL A 9 8.26 4.97 -4.48
CA VAL A 9 8.67 4.26 -3.27
C VAL A 9 8.35 2.78 -3.45
N LYS A 10 9.38 1.95 -3.48
CA LYS A 10 9.18 0.52 -3.66
C LYS A 10 10.38 -0.25 -3.13
N GLU A 11 10.09 -1.31 -2.40
CA GLU A 11 11.10 -2.25 -1.91
C GLU A 11 10.57 -3.67 -2.11
N THR A 12 11.43 -4.65 -1.89
CA THR A 12 11.01 -6.05 -1.87
C THR A 12 11.08 -6.57 -0.45
N SER A 13 10.42 -7.71 -0.23
CA SER A 13 10.44 -8.39 1.06
C SER A 13 10.25 -9.88 0.84
N THR A 14 10.92 -10.69 1.63
CA THR A 14 10.69 -12.13 1.65
C THR A 14 10.07 -12.59 2.97
N THR A 15 9.60 -11.64 3.79
CA THR A 15 8.98 -11.98 5.05
C THR A 15 7.67 -12.73 4.80
N SER A 16 7.53 -13.90 5.40
CA SER A 16 6.31 -14.69 5.30
C SER A 16 5.38 -14.37 6.48
N GLY A 17 4.12 -14.77 6.34
CA GLY A 17 3.16 -14.66 7.42
C GLY A 17 2.32 -13.39 7.33
N THR A 18 1.73 -13.03 8.47
CA THR A 18 0.78 -11.93 8.58
C THR A 18 1.34 -10.71 9.31
N GLY A 19 2.61 -10.74 9.68
CA GLY A 19 3.21 -9.72 10.53
C GLY A 19 3.92 -8.63 9.76
N THR A 20 4.67 -7.85 10.49
CA THR A 20 5.48 -6.76 9.95
C THR A 20 6.47 -7.28 8.92
N LEU A 21 6.61 -6.54 7.83
CA LEU A 21 7.54 -6.91 6.76
C LEU A 21 8.92 -6.34 7.03
N ASN A 22 9.95 -7.17 6.81
CA ASN A 22 11.31 -6.69 6.69
C ASN A 22 11.54 -6.25 5.25
N LEU A 23 12.09 -5.07 5.08
CA LEU A 23 12.29 -4.48 3.77
C LEU A 23 13.74 -4.72 3.32
N ALA A 24 13.91 -5.02 2.05
CA ALA A 24 15.23 -5.44 1.53
C ALA A 24 16.02 -4.30 0.89
N GLY A 25 15.47 -3.09 0.88
CA GLY A 25 16.10 -1.96 0.23
C GLY A 25 15.35 -1.56 -1.04
N ALA A 26 15.61 -0.35 -1.50
CA ALA A 26 14.91 0.21 -2.65
C ALA A 26 15.11 -0.66 -3.88
N SER A 27 14.03 -0.90 -4.60
CA SER A 27 14.11 -1.54 -5.91
C SER A 27 14.83 -0.62 -6.88
N GLN A 28 15.39 -1.20 -7.95
CA GLN A 28 16.13 -0.40 -8.92
C GLN A 28 15.25 0.72 -9.47
N ASP A 29 15.79 1.94 -9.49
CA ASP A 29 15.12 3.13 -9.98
C ASP A 29 13.95 3.59 -9.10
N PHE A 30 13.87 3.07 -7.88
CA PHE A 30 12.90 3.49 -6.87
C PHE A 30 13.64 4.01 -5.64
N ILE A 31 12.90 4.62 -4.72
CA ILE A 31 13.46 5.06 -3.44
C ILE A 31 12.88 4.19 -2.32
N SER A 32 13.59 4.16 -1.21
CA SER A 32 13.17 3.35 -0.07
C SER A 32 12.01 4.01 0.68
N PHE A 33 11.30 3.23 1.47
CA PHE A 33 10.26 3.77 2.33
C PHE A 33 10.82 4.78 3.33
N VAL A 34 12.00 4.53 3.88
CA VAL A 34 12.60 5.48 4.82
C VAL A 34 12.90 6.80 4.12
N SER A 35 13.40 6.76 2.89
CA SER A 35 13.70 8.00 2.15
C SER A 35 12.43 8.73 1.71
N GLY A 36 11.43 8.00 1.24
CA GLY A 36 10.25 8.61 0.66
C GLY A 36 9.17 8.94 1.67
N VAL A 37 9.01 8.13 2.70
CA VAL A 37 7.97 8.30 3.70
C VAL A 37 8.55 8.84 5.00
N GLY A 38 9.65 8.28 5.46
CA GLY A 38 10.30 8.75 6.68
C GLY A 38 10.03 7.85 7.87
N ASN A 39 11.03 7.75 8.73
CA ASN A 39 10.94 6.96 9.93
C ASN A 39 9.81 7.42 10.83
N GLY A 40 8.99 6.50 11.28
CA GLY A 40 7.88 6.77 12.19
C GLY A 40 6.62 7.27 11.51
N ASN A 41 6.66 7.55 10.22
CA ASN A 41 5.49 8.00 9.49
C ASN A 41 4.70 6.81 8.97
N THR A 42 3.42 7.03 8.71
CA THR A 42 2.56 6.03 8.10
C THR A 42 2.42 6.31 6.61
N THR A 43 2.05 5.29 5.87
CA THR A 43 1.79 5.43 4.44
C THR A 43 0.78 4.39 4.01
N TYR A 44 0.17 4.64 2.86
CA TYR A 44 -0.58 3.59 2.18
C TYR A 44 0.39 2.71 1.41
N TYR A 45 0.17 1.41 1.46
CA TYR A 45 1.02 0.45 0.77
C TYR A 45 0.19 -0.54 -0.03
N CYS A 46 0.84 -1.15 -0.99
CA CYS A 46 0.35 -2.36 -1.65
C CYS A 46 1.46 -3.39 -1.60
N ILE A 47 1.09 -4.62 -1.23
CA ILE A 47 1.99 -5.76 -1.23
C ILE A 47 1.47 -6.74 -2.27
N THR A 48 2.34 -7.21 -3.16
CA THR A 48 2.01 -8.29 -4.09
C THR A 48 3.04 -9.39 -3.96
N GLU A 49 2.59 -10.63 -4.01
CA GLU A 49 3.52 -11.77 -3.99
C GLU A 49 3.73 -12.25 -5.41
N THR A 50 4.98 -12.20 -5.86
CA THR A 50 5.36 -12.56 -7.22
C THR A 50 4.93 -13.99 -7.54
N GLY A 51 4.28 -14.16 -8.67
CA GLY A 51 3.86 -15.48 -9.14
C GLY A 51 2.57 -16.00 -8.52
N THR A 52 1.90 -15.20 -7.72
CA THR A 52 0.62 -15.57 -7.10
C THR A 52 -0.39 -14.46 -7.32
N ASP A 53 -1.64 -14.72 -6.91
CA ASP A 53 -2.68 -13.69 -6.94
C ASP A 53 -2.84 -12.99 -5.59
N LYS A 54 -1.93 -13.22 -4.65
CA LYS A 54 -2.03 -12.62 -3.33
C LYS A 54 -1.64 -11.14 -3.38
N PHE A 55 -2.48 -10.31 -2.80
CA PHE A 55 -2.15 -8.90 -2.59
C PHE A 55 -2.82 -8.36 -1.35
N GLU A 56 -2.28 -7.28 -0.85
CA GLU A 56 -2.85 -6.58 0.30
C GLU A 56 -2.60 -5.10 0.15
N VAL A 57 -3.63 -4.29 0.39
CA VAL A 57 -3.56 -2.84 0.38
C VAL A 57 -3.93 -2.36 1.78
N GLY A 58 -3.14 -1.45 2.33
CA GLY A 58 -3.42 -0.99 3.69
C GLY A 58 -2.63 0.24 4.08
N ILE A 59 -2.62 0.49 5.38
CA ILE A 59 -1.84 1.53 6.02
C ILE A 59 -0.83 0.86 6.93
N GLY A 60 0.42 1.30 6.86
CA GLY A 60 1.48 0.79 7.72
C GLY A 60 2.41 1.89 8.19
N THR A 61 3.24 1.55 9.14
CA THR A 61 4.22 2.45 9.73
C THR A 61 5.62 2.04 9.30
N VAL A 62 6.40 3.00 8.86
CA VAL A 62 7.78 2.80 8.42
C VAL A 62 8.72 2.95 9.61
N THR A 63 9.62 2.01 9.79
CA THR A 63 10.64 2.08 10.83
C THR A 63 12.01 1.95 10.21
N ASP A 64 12.88 2.92 10.50
CA ASP A 64 14.27 2.92 10.08
C ASP A 64 15.05 2.03 11.02
N ALA A 65 15.49 0.89 10.53
CA ALA A 65 16.19 -0.12 11.33
C ALA A 65 17.10 -0.94 10.40
N THR A 66 17.60 -2.03 10.90
CA THR A 66 18.43 -2.96 10.13
C THR A 66 17.89 -4.37 10.30
N PRO A 67 17.04 -4.82 9.39
CA PRO A 67 16.51 -4.11 8.21
C PRO A 67 15.40 -3.13 8.58
N ASP A 68 15.11 -2.19 7.67
CA ASP A 68 13.93 -1.34 7.80
C ASP A 68 12.69 -2.21 7.79
N THR A 69 11.61 -1.71 8.38
CA THR A 69 10.36 -2.47 8.43
C THR A 69 9.16 -1.63 8.02
N LEU A 70 8.11 -2.31 7.59
CA LEU A 70 6.80 -1.73 7.35
C LEU A 70 5.78 -2.60 8.09
N SER A 71 5.10 -2.01 9.05
CA SER A 71 4.01 -2.72 9.73
C SER A 71 2.75 -2.72 8.89
N ARG A 72 1.82 -3.58 9.24
CA ARG A 72 0.56 -3.73 8.52
C ARG A 72 -0.56 -3.38 9.50
N ASP A 73 -0.76 -2.06 9.68
CA ASP A 73 -1.58 -1.58 10.79
C ASP A 73 -3.07 -1.73 10.54
N THR A 74 -3.50 -1.42 9.31
CA THR A 74 -4.91 -1.51 8.92
C THR A 74 -4.97 -1.98 7.48
N VAL A 75 -5.62 -3.10 7.25
CA VAL A 75 -5.81 -3.61 5.90
C VAL A 75 -7.08 -3.00 5.32
N ILE A 76 -6.98 -2.48 4.10
CA ILE A 76 -8.11 -1.87 3.40
C ILE A 76 -8.75 -2.87 2.44
N SER A 77 -7.93 -3.61 1.69
CA SER A 77 -8.45 -4.62 0.76
C SER A 77 -7.39 -5.69 0.51
N ASN A 78 -7.82 -6.83 0.02
CA ASN A 78 -6.91 -7.92 -0.34
C ASN A 78 -7.59 -8.84 -1.35
N ASN A 79 -6.83 -9.83 -1.83
CA ASN A 79 -7.32 -10.76 -2.86
C ASN A 79 -8.43 -11.69 -2.36
N LEU A 80 -8.65 -11.76 -1.05
CA LEU A 80 -9.72 -12.60 -0.49
C LEU A 80 -10.99 -11.81 -0.25
N GLY A 81 -10.98 -10.51 -0.53
CA GLY A 81 -12.15 -9.66 -0.28
C GLY A 81 -12.39 -9.38 1.19
N THR A 82 -11.37 -9.47 2.02
CA THR A 82 -11.47 -9.22 3.47
C THR A 82 -10.59 -8.04 3.85
N THR A 83 -10.60 -7.71 5.14
CA THR A 83 -9.72 -6.70 5.71
C THR A 83 -8.76 -7.30 6.71
N ASN A 84 -8.42 -8.57 6.51
CA ASN A 84 -7.43 -9.25 7.34
C ASN A 84 -6.09 -9.28 6.61
N GLU A 85 -5.02 -9.37 7.38
CA GLU A 85 -3.69 -9.52 6.78
C GLU A 85 -3.62 -10.84 6.02
N ILE A 86 -3.02 -10.77 4.84
CA ILE A 86 -2.78 -11.96 4.03
C ILE A 86 -1.57 -12.72 4.59
N ASP A 87 -1.71 -14.03 4.64
CA ASP A 87 -0.59 -14.90 5.03
C ASP A 87 0.28 -15.14 3.80
N PHE A 88 1.29 -14.29 3.63
CA PHE A 88 2.19 -14.39 2.48
C PHE A 88 3.19 -15.52 2.67
N GLY A 89 3.62 -16.10 1.56
CA GLY A 89 4.67 -17.11 1.57
C GLY A 89 6.06 -16.50 1.70
N SER A 90 7.08 -17.35 1.63
CA SER A 90 8.46 -16.93 1.79
C SER A 90 9.07 -16.39 0.49
N GLY A 91 8.32 -16.40 -0.61
CA GLY A 91 8.80 -15.88 -1.88
C GLY A 91 8.91 -14.36 -1.86
N GLU A 92 9.37 -13.82 -2.97
CA GLU A 92 9.55 -12.38 -3.08
C GLU A 92 8.20 -11.67 -3.16
N LYS A 93 8.04 -10.64 -2.35
CA LYS A 93 6.92 -9.70 -2.44
C LYS A 93 7.45 -8.37 -2.90
N GLU A 94 6.63 -7.66 -3.67
CA GLU A 94 6.88 -6.26 -3.99
C GLU A 94 5.99 -5.41 -3.09
N VAL A 95 6.58 -4.37 -2.52
CA VAL A 95 5.90 -3.49 -1.58
C VAL A 95 6.10 -2.07 -2.06
N PHE A 96 5.01 -1.36 -2.30
CA PHE A 96 5.13 -0.01 -2.83
C PHE A 96 4.07 0.91 -2.28
N CYS A 97 4.38 2.20 -2.32
CA CYS A 97 3.49 3.26 -1.90
C CYS A 97 2.42 3.46 -2.98
N THR A 98 1.18 3.58 -2.55
CA THR A 98 0.06 3.73 -3.48
C THR A 98 -1.05 4.53 -2.83
N ILE A 99 -2.02 4.96 -3.62
CA ILE A 99 -3.26 5.52 -3.09
C ILE A 99 -4.34 4.47 -3.31
N PRO A 100 -4.89 3.90 -2.23
CA PRO A 100 -5.96 2.91 -2.38
C PRO A 100 -7.16 3.52 -3.09
N ALA A 101 -7.86 2.71 -3.88
CA ALA A 101 -8.98 3.21 -4.68
C ALA A 101 -10.02 3.94 -3.83
N VAL A 102 -10.33 3.40 -2.64
CA VAL A 102 -11.33 4.02 -1.78
C VAL A 102 -10.87 5.37 -1.22
N LYS A 103 -9.58 5.66 -1.27
CA LYS A 103 -9.02 6.92 -0.78
C LYS A 103 -8.76 7.92 -1.90
N ALA A 104 -8.81 7.49 -3.14
CA ALA A 104 -8.57 8.36 -4.28
C ALA A 104 -9.73 9.31 -4.52
N MET A 105 -10.92 8.98 -4.03
CA MET A 105 -12.09 9.81 -4.20
C MET A 105 -12.21 10.76 -3.04
N SER A 106 -12.19 12.04 -3.34
CA SER A 106 -12.17 13.07 -2.31
C SER A 106 -13.29 14.07 -2.55
N PRO A 107 -13.89 14.63 -1.49
CA PRO A 107 -14.91 15.67 -1.66
C PRO A 107 -14.41 16.91 -2.39
N VAL A 108 -13.10 17.13 -2.45
CA VAL A 108 -12.57 18.27 -3.21
C VAL A 108 -12.40 17.95 -4.68
N MET A 109 -12.51 16.70 -5.06
CA MET A 109 -12.61 16.33 -6.46
C MET A 109 -14.04 16.60 -6.88
N ASN A 110 -14.46 16.62 -7.95
CA ASN A 110 -15.77 17.01 -8.41
C ASN A 110 -16.86 16.19 -7.71
N PRO A 111 -17.43 16.65 -6.61
CA PRO A 111 -18.34 15.83 -5.84
C PRO A 111 -19.72 15.64 -6.45
N THR A 112 -20.06 16.43 -7.48
CA THR A 112 -21.41 16.37 -8.00
C THR A 112 -21.56 15.41 -9.14
N THR A 113 -20.52 15.11 -9.87
CA THR A 113 -20.66 14.34 -11.08
C THR A 113 -19.67 13.22 -11.20
N TYR A 114 -18.68 13.20 -10.40
CA TYR A 114 -17.57 12.30 -10.60
C TYR A 114 -17.82 10.96 -9.96
N VAL A 115 -17.81 9.93 -10.75
CA VAL A 115 -17.95 8.58 -10.26
C VAL A 115 -16.76 7.78 -10.74
N VAL A 116 -16.04 7.25 -9.80
CA VAL A 116 -14.90 6.47 -10.15
C VAL A 116 -15.29 5.10 -10.61
N THR A 117 -16.39 4.68 -10.28
CA THR A 117 -16.72 3.48 -10.54
C THR A 117 -17.42 3.02 -11.26
N HIS A 118 -17.81 2.54 -11.06
CA HIS A 118 -18.30 1.73 -11.48
C HIS A 118 -19.60 1.90 -11.57
N ASN A 119 -20.12 2.40 -11.63
CA ASN A 119 -21.24 2.50 -11.69
C ASN A 119 -21.76 3.29 -12.30
N SER A 120 -21.99 3.54 -12.54
CA SER A 120 -22.49 4.02 -13.07
C SER A 120 -23.23 4.97 -13.26
N THR A 121 -23.64 5.38 -13.06
CA THR A 121 -24.44 6.25 -13.22
C THR A 121 -24.01 7.44 -13.36
N LEU A 122 -23.92 7.91 -13.86
CA LEU A 122 -23.45 8.94 -13.95
C LEU A 122 -24.13 9.89 -14.09
N SER A 123 -24.67 10.35 -13.82
CA SER A 123 -25.33 11.24 -13.95
C SER A 123 -25.02 12.31 -14.14
N ASP A 124 -25.15 12.63 -14.27
CA ASP A 124 -24.96 13.54 -14.57
C ASP A 124 -25.03 14.43 -14.53
N ASP A 125 -24.96 14.47 -14.33
CA ASP A 125 -24.82 15.28 -14.28
C ASP A 125 -24.65 15.89 -14.20
N GLN A 126 -24.49 15.53 -14.25
CA GLN A 126 -24.11 15.96 -14.21
C GLN A 126 -23.93 16.51 -14.30
#